data_197e41bfc09cc24b3515e3743ae96daf
#
_entry.id   197e41bfc09cc24b3515e3743ae96daf
#
_cell.length_a   1.000
_cell.length_b   1.000
_cell.length_c   1.000
_cell.angle_alpha   90.00
_cell.angle_beta   90.00
_cell.angle_gamma   90.00
#
_symmetry.space_group_name_H-M   'P 1'
#
loop_
_entity.id
_entity.type
_entity.pdbx_description
1 polymer ?
#
loop_
_entity_poly.entity_id
_entity_poly.type
_entity_poly.pdbx_seq_one_letter_code
_entity_poly.pdbx_strand_id
1 'polypeptide(L)'
;MSGILSSSVDKSKLAAQELAIDKYYSSYEDLLADETVNLVHILTPNSSHVELTERALAAGKHVVCEKPLATTSADANKLAKQARELSLVGAIPFVYRYHPMVREAKSRVESGNLGRVLSIKGEYLQDWLLNANDTNWRVAEQSGGASRAFADIGIHLCDLIEFISGQRIVKLVATIDTAHATRASQKVSTEDLAMVLAKLDGGGSVSLMVSQVAAGHKNGLSVELHGTAESLRFDQETPESLWIGLQDGSRTIMRDAALLSADASRLTALPAGHPEGYFDAFVSFMRDVEQAVLGESPSGLARFEDGVRAAVLTEAVLLSAAQGTWVDVR
;
A
#
# COMPACT_ATOMS: atom_id res chain seq x y z
N MET A 1 11.68 8.35 18.08
CA MET A 1 11.47 6.88 18.23
C MET A 1 11.92 6.48 19.62
N SER A 2 11.05 5.83 20.42
CA SER A 2 11.32 5.53 21.84
C SER A 2 12.22 4.31 22.04
N GLY A 3 12.21 3.35 21.12
CA GLY A 3 13.05 2.17 21.20
C GLY A 3 12.83 1.22 20.03
N ILE A 4 13.62 0.15 19.94
CA ILE A 4 13.58 -0.84 18.87
C ILE A 4 13.63 -2.27 19.44
N LEU A 5 12.90 -3.17 18.77
CA LEU A 5 12.94 -4.61 19.01
C LEU A 5 13.17 -5.34 17.68
N SER A 6 14.04 -6.32 17.68
CA SER A 6 14.33 -7.20 16.56
C SER A 6 14.17 -8.67 16.93
N SER A 7 14.49 -9.60 16.03
CA SER A 7 14.31 -11.05 16.21
C SER A 7 15.20 -11.69 17.29
N SER A 8 16.18 -10.94 17.83
CA SER A 8 16.99 -11.32 19.01
C SER A 8 17.49 -10.09 19.73
N VAL A 9 17.88 -10.24 20.99
CA VAL A 9 18.44 -9.15 21.82
C VAL A 9 19.66 -8.52 21.15
N ASP A 10 20.57 -9.34 20.62
CA ASP A 10 21.78 -8.85 19.97
C ASP A 10 21.47 -8.03 18.72
N LYS A 11 20.50 -8.47 17.91
CA LYS A 11 20.03 -7.70 16.74
C LYS A 11 19.31 -6.42 17.17
N SER A 12 18.53 -6.45 18.24
CA SER A 12 17.89 -5.23 18.77
C SER A 12 18.94 -4.21 19.21
N LYS A 13 19.98 -4.65 19.92
CA LYS A 13 21.09 -3.80 20.35
C LYS A 13 21.86 -3.22 19.17
N LEU A 14 22.20 -4.06 18.19
CA LEU A 14 22.92 -3.62 16.99
C LEU A 14 22.11 -2.58 16.21
N ALA A 15 20.81 -2.86 15.95
CA ALA A 15 19.92 -1.95 15.25
C ALA A 15 19.74 -0.61 16.00
N ALA A 16 19.66 -0.64 17.32
CA ALA A 16 19.62 0.57 18.14
C ALA A 16 20.88 1.43 17.94
N GLN A 17 22.06 0.81 17.91
CA GLN A 17 23.33 1.49 17.66
C GLN A 17 23.42 2.08 16.26
N GLU A 18 23.07 1.30 15.23
CA GLU A 18 23.11 1.73 13.82
C GLU A 18 22.14 2.88 13.51
N LEU A 19 20.98 2.88 14.18
CA LEU A 19 19.93 3.89 13.98
C LEU A 19 20.00 5.05 14.98
N ALA A 20 21.01 5.07 15.87
CA ALA A 20 21.16 6.05 16.94
C ALA A 20 19.89 6.16 17.81
N ILE A 21 19.30 5.01 18.17
CA ILE A 21 18.15 4.91 19.06
C ILE A 21 18.66 4.54 20.46
N ASP A 22 18.31 5.32 21.47
CA ASP A 22 18.84 5.17 22.82
C ASP A 22 18.42 3.86 23.52
N LYS A 23 17.26 3.32 23.14
CA LYS A 23 16.66 2.15 23.80
C LYS A 23 16.42 0.98 22.86
N TYR A 24 16.73 -0.23 23.34
CA TYR A 24 16.28 -1.47 22.73
C TYR A 24 15.52 -2.32 23.76
N TYR A 25 14.64 -3.19 23.27
CA TYR A 25 13.89 -4.12 24.12
C TYR A 25 14.42 -5.54 23.96
N SER A 26 14.31 -6.30 25.05
CA SER A 26 14.74 -7.71 25.08
C SER A 26 13.62 -8.65 24.65
N SER A 27 12.37 -8.22 24.83
CA SER A 27 11.16 -8.98 24.47
C SER A 27 10.05 -8.05 24.00
N TYR A 28 9.02 -8.62 23.36
CA TYR A 28 7.83 -7.88 22.98
C TYR A 28 7.00 -7.49 24.20
N GLU A 29 7.02 -8.30 25.23
CA GLU A 29 6.42 -8.04 26.54
C GLU A 29 6.99 -6.77 27.16
N ASP A 30 8.33 -6.63 27.18
CA ASP A 30 9.00 -5.44 27.72
C ASP A 30 8.63 -4.19 26.95
N LEU A 31 8.53 -4.28 25.61
CA LEU A 31 8.09 -3.18 24.77
C LEU A 31 6.64 -2.77 25.09
N LEU A 32 5.74 -3.74 25.18
CA LEU A 32 4.32 -3.48 25.45
C LEU A 32 4.08 -2.95 26.87
N ALA A 33 4.88 -3.35 27.84
CA ALA A 33 4.81 -2.89 29.23
C ALA A 33 5.36 -1.46 29.42
N ASP A 34 6.10 -0.93 28.45
CA ASP A 34 6.63 0.42 28.52
C ASP A 34 5.53 1.47 28.33
N GLU A 35 5.18 2.20 29.41
CA GLU A 35 4.16 3.23 29.39
C GLU A 35 4.52 4.45 28.52
N THR A 36 5.80 4.65 28.18
CA THR A 36 6.25 5.73 27.32
C THR A 36 6.02 5.44 25.83
N VAL A 37 5.73 4.17 25.46
CA VAL A 37 5.39 3.75 24.11
C VAL A 37 3.88 3.85 23.90
N ASN A 38 3.45 4.78 23.06
CA ASN A 38 2.03 4.95 22.69
C ASN A 38 1.68 4.32 21.33
N LEU A 39 2.65 4.21 20.43
CA LEU A 39 2.50 3.71 19.08
C LEU A 39 3.56 2.63 18.79
N VAL A 40 3.12 1.50 18.26
CA VAL A 40 3.98 0.39 17.84
C VAL A 40 3.98 0.26 16.31
N HIS A 41 5.17 0.21 15.71
CA HIS A 41 5.36 -0.13 14.32
C HIS A 41 5.70 -1.60 14.17
N ILE A 42 4.91 -2.35 13.41
CA ILE A 42 5.11 -3.77 13.12
C ILE A 42 5.66 -3.89 11.70
N LEU A 43 6.96 -4.22 11.59
CA LEU A 43 7.74 -4.29 10.34
C LEU A 43 8.27 -5.72 10.11
N THR A 44 7.56 -6.71 10.61
CA THR A 44 7.94 -8.12 10.60
C THR A 44 7.42 -8.84 9.35
N PRO A 45 7.74 -10.12 9.10
CA PRO A 45 7.09 -10.91 8.05
C PRO A 45 5.58 -11.03 8.26
N ASN A 46 4.82 -11.12 7.14
CA ASN A 46 3.36 -11.12 7.13
C ASN A 46 2.71 -12.10 8.11
N SER A 47 3.30 -13.29 8.29
CA SER A 47 2.77 -14.34 9.19
C SER A 47 2.68 -13.93 10.66
N SER A 48 3.42 -12.91 11.09
CA SER A 48 3.43 -12.44 12.48
C SER A 48 2.58 -11.18 12.70
N HIS A 49 2.06 -10.54 11.65
CA HIS A 49 1.32 -9.28 11.76
C HIS A 49 0.11 -9.42 12.69
N VAL A 50 -0.68 -10.48 12.53
CA VAL A 50 -1.93 -10.67 13.30
C VAL A 50 -1.64 -10.76 14.79
N GLU A 51 -0.77 -11.68 15.20
CA GLU A 51 -0.43 -11.90 16.61
C GLU A 51 0.13 -10.63 17.26
N LEU A 52 1.13 -10.01 16.61
CA LEU A 52 1.78 -8.84 17.18
C LEU A 52 0.83 -7.65 17.26
N THR A 53 -0.01 -7.44 16.24
CA THR A 53 -1.00 -6.36 16.23
C THR A 53 -2.06 -6.56 17.31
N GLU A 54 -2.62 -7.76 17.45
CA GLU A 54 -3.60 -8.07 18.50
C GLU A 54 -3.06 -7.78 19.90
N ARG A 55 -1.82 -8.18 20.16
CA ARG A 55 -1.16 -7.98 21.46
C ARG A 55 -0.86 -6.51 21.73
N ALA A 56 -0.43 -5.75 20.72
CA ALA A 56 -0.21 -4.30 20.85
C ALA A 56 -1.52 -3.56 21.16
N LEU A 57 -2.58 -3.86 20.40
CA LEU A 57 -3.92 -3.27 20.65
C LEU A 57 -4.45 -3.64 22.04
N ALA A 58 -4.30 -4.91 22.47
CA ALA A 58 -4.72 -5.37 23.80
C ALA A 58 -3.94 -4.67 24.92
N ALA A 59 -2.69 -4.26 24.67
CA ALA A 59 -1.87 -3.46 25.58
C ALA A 59 -2.18 -1.95 25.53
N GLY A 60 -3.22 -1.54 24.79
CA GLY A 60 -3.63 -0.13 24.66
C GLY A 60 -2.72 0.71 23.77
N LYS A 61 -1.93 0.09 22.89
CA LYS A 61 -1.03 0.80 21.98
C LYS A 61 -1.72 1.05 20.63
N HIS A 62 -1.53 2.25 20.07
CA HIS A 62 -1.81 2.49 18.66
C HIS A 62 -0.86 1.66 17.79
N VAL A 63 -1.26 1.32 16.58
CA VAL A 63 -0.46 0.43 15.72
C VAL A 63 -0.36 0.96 14.29
N VAL A 64 0.87 0.99 13.77
CA VAL A 64 1.14 0.96 12.34
C VAL A 64 1.61 -0.45 12.00
N CYS A 65 0.86 -1.18 11.19
CA CYS A 65 1.25 -2.51 10.73
C CYS A 65 1.60 -2.46 9.25
N GLU A 66 2.76 -3.04 8.88
CA GLU A 66 3.12 -3.20 7.46
C GLU A 66 2.07 -3.98 6.69
N LYS A 67 2.02 -3.70 5.41
CA LYS A 67 1.12 -4.38 4.48
C LYS A 67 1.70 -5.74 4.02
N PRO A 68 0.82 -6.71 3.74
CA PRO A 68 -0.61 -6.72 4.02
C PRO A 68 -0.89 -6.78 5.51
N LEU A 69 -1.98 -6.18 5.98
CA LEU A 69 -2.38 -6.17 7.40
C LEU A 69 -2.47 -7.59 7.97
N ALA A 70 -3.01 -8.50 7.17
CA ALA A 70 -3.08 -9.93 7.44
C ALA A 70 -3.11 -10.68 6.09
N THR A 71 -2.85 -11.98 6.13
CA THR A 71 -2.88 -12.86 4.96
C THR A 71 -4.28 -13.35 4.61
N THR A 72 -5.29 -13.08 5.47
CA THR A 72 -6.72 -13.36 5.24
C THR A 72 -7.57 -12.14 5.54
N SER A 73 -8.70 -12.00 4.84
CA SER A 73 -9.66 -10.93 5.11
C SER A 73 -10.35 -11.07 6.47
N ALA A 74 -10.55 -12.30 6.94
CA ALA A 74 -11.11 -12.59 8.25
C ALA A 74 -10.24 -12.06 9.39
N ASP A 75 -8.93 -12.34 9.34
CA ASP A 75 -7.98 -11.86 10.33
C ASP A 75 -7.80 -10.33 10.25
N ALA A 76 -7.69 -9.77 9.05
CA ALA A 76 -7.64 -8.32 8.86
C ALA A 76 -8.87 -7.63 9.49
N ASN A 77 -10.07 -8.18 9.26
CA ASN A 77 -11.31 -7.64 9.82
C ASN A 77 -11.34 -7.73 11.36
N LYS A 78 -10.80 -8.80 11.94
CA LYS A 78 -10.65 -8.95 13.40
C LYS A 78 -9.80 -7.83 13.98
N LEU A 79 -8.65 -7.53 13.36
CA LEU A 79 -7.76 -6.45 13.80
C LEU A 79 -8.42 -5.06 13.66
N ALA A 80 -9.07 -4.78 12.53
CA ALA A 80 -9.78 -3.52 12.31
C ALA A 80 -10.92 -3.33 13.32
N LYS A 81 -11.67 -4.40 13.63
CA LYS A 81 -12.72 -4.39 14.65
C LYS A 81 -12.14 -4.11 16.04
N GLN A 82 -11.07 -4.80 16.43
CA GLN A 82 -10.41 -4.60 17.73
C GLN A 82 -9.90 -3.17 17.91
N ALA A 83 -9.23 -2.61 16.90
CA ALA A 83 -8.75 -1.23 16.93
C ALA A 83 -9.89 -0.22 17.17
N ARG A 84 -11.03 -0.40 16.47
CA ARG A 84 -12.22 0.45 16.65
C ARG A 84 -12.83 0.31 18.04
N GLU A 85 -13.03 -0.92 18.54
CA GLU A 85 -13.62 -1.18 19.86
C GLU A 85 -12.80 -0.59 20.99
N LEU A 86 -11.47 -0.57 20.83
CA LEU A 86 -10.55 0.03 21.79
C LEU A 86 -10.31 1.53 21.56
N SER A 87 -10.91 2.12 20.51
CA SER A 87 -10.68 3.53 20.11
C SER A 87 -9.20 3.84 19.85
N LEU A 88 -8.46 2.87 19.32
CA LEU A 88 -7.05 3.01 18.97
C LEU A 88 -6.85 3.24 17.47
N VAL A 89 -5.81 3.98 17.14
CA VAL A 89 -5.41 4.18 15.75
C VAL A 89 -4.75 2.89 15.25
N GLY A 90 -5.36 2.27 14.21
CA GLY A 90 -4.75 1.24 13.40
C GLY A 90 -4.50 1.81 12.00
N ALA A 91 -3.25 1.94 11.60
CA ALA A 91 -2.86 2.47 10.29
C ALA A 91 -2.01 1.48 9.50
N ILE A 92 -2.11 1.57 8.16
CA ILE A 92 -1.37 0.72 7.22
C ILE A 92 -0.65 1.60 6.19
N PRO A 93 0.65 1.34 5.86
CA PRO A 93 1.43 2.24 5.03
C PRO A 93 1.12 2.10 3.53
N PHE A 94 -0.06 2.51 3.09
CA PHE A 94 -0.35 2.75 1.68
C PHE A 94 0.25 4.10 1.27
N VAL A 95 1.58 4.15 1.25
CA VAL A 95 2.36 5.38 1.15
C VAL A 95 2.19 6.13 -0.17
N TYR A 96 1.79 5.45 -1.25
CA TYR A 96 1.57 6.11 -2.54
C TYR A 96 0.44 7.14 -2.52
N ARG A 97 -0.50 7.04 -1.57
CA ARG A 97 -1.51 8.10 -1.31
C ARG A 97 -0.89 9.43 -0.91
N TYR A 98 0.40 9.43 -0.49
CA TYR A 98 1.11 10.57 0.08
C TYR A 98 2.04 11.29 -0.91
N HIS A 99 2.03 10.88 -2.18
CA HIS A 99 2.60 11.72 -3.23
C HIS A 99 1.70 12.92 -3.50
N PRO A 100 2.22 14.17 -3.48
CA PRO A 100 1.42 15.36 -3.76
C PRO A 100 0.64 15.26 -5.08
N MET A 101 1.23 14.68 -6.12
CA MET A 101 0.57 14.54 -7.42
C MET A 101 -0.56 13.50 -7.43
N VAL A 102 -0.52 12.52 -6.53
CA VAL A 102 -1.66 11.61 -6.29
C VAL A 102 -2.82 12.34 -5.63
N ARG A 103 -2.54 13.20 -4.65
CA ARG A 103 -3.57 14.04 -4.01
C ARG A 103 -4.16 15.04 -4.99
N GLU A 104 -3.34 15.60 -5.86
CA GLU A 104 -3.81 16.48 -6.94
C GLU A 104 -4.74 15.72 -7.92
N ALA A 105 -4.35 14.51 -8.33
CA ALA A 105 -5.21 13.67 -9.17
C ALA A 105 -6.56 13.38 -8.50
N LYS A 106 -6.56 13.02 -7.21
CA LYS A 106 -7.77 12.81 -6.41
C LYS A 106 -8.62 14.08 -6.35
N SER A 107 -8.03 15.23 -6.05
CA SER A 107 -8.73 16.51 -5.99
C SER A 107 -9.40 16.88 -7.32
N ARG A 108 -8.76 16.57 -8.45
CA ARG A 108 -9.33 16.78 -9.79
C ARG A 108 -10.55 15.89 -10.06
N VAL A 109 -10.51 14.64 -9.56
CA VAL A 109 -11.68 13.74 -9.62
C VAL A 109 -12.81 14.28 -8.76
N GLU A 110 -12.54 14.64 -7.51
CA GLU A 110 -13.53 15.15 -6.54
C GLU A 110 -14.17 16.47 -6.96
N SER A 111 -13.40 17.35 -7.61
CA SER A 111 -13.92 18.61 -8.16
C SER A 111 -14.67 18.46 -9.49
N GLY A 112 -14.76 17.24 -10.03
CA GLY A 112 -15.49 16.94 -11.25
C GLY A 112 -14.71 17.25 -12.55
N ASN A 113 -13.45 17.67 -12.48
CA ASN A 113 -12.64 17.99 -13.68
C ASN A 113 -12.46 16.77 -14.59
N LEU A 114 -12.29 15.58 -14.03
CA LEU A 114 -12.20 14.33 -14.79
C LEU A 114 -13.52 14.01 -15.54
N GLY A 115 -14.65 14.47 -15.00
CA GLY A 115 -15.97 14.00 -15.39
C GLY A 115 -16.24 12.58 -14.89
N ARG A 116 -17.14 11.84 -15.57
CA ARG A 116 -17.42 10.44 -15.20
C ARG A 116 -16.26 9.53 -15.61
N VAL A 117 -15.78 8.68 -14.70
CA VAL A 117 -14.76 7.67 -14.98
C VAL A 117 -15.27 6.68 -16.03
N LEU A 118 -14.50 6.48 -17.10
CA LEU A 118 -14.79 5.53 -18.18
C LEU A 118 -13.95 4.26 -18.02
N SER A 119 -12.65 4.43 -17.83
CA SER A 119 -11.72 3.31 -17.63
C SER A 119 -10.50 3.75 -16.83
N ILE A 120 -9.85 2.78 -16.20
CA ILE A 120 -8.58 2.96 -15.49
C ILE A 120 -7.62 1.88 -15.98
N LYS A 121 -6.39 2.28 -16.30
CA LYS A 121 -5.26 1.40 -16.53
C LYS A 121 -4.29 1.56 -15.37
N GLY A 122 -3.78 0.44 -14.83
CA GLY A 122 -2.76 0.46 -13.79
C GLY A 122 -1.74 -0.64 -14.00
N GLU A 123 -0.50 -0.36 -13.65
CA GLU A 123 0.57 -1.34 -13.63
C GLU A 123 1.50 -1.13 -12.44
N TYR A 124 2.02 -2.24 -11.89
CA TYR A 124 3.09 -2.20 -10.91
C TYR A 124 4.08 -3.30 -11.22
N LEU A 125 5.24 -2.88 -11.73
CA LEU A 125 6.24 -3.76 -12.32
C LEU A 125 7.56 -3.65 -11.56
N GLN A 126 8.15 -4.80 -11.26
CA GLN A 126 9.45 -4.95 -10.62
C GLN A 126 10.21 -6.13 -11.22
N ASP A 127 11.52 -6.21 -11.05
CA ASP A 127 12.37 -7.28 -11.59
C ASP A 127 13.22 -8.02 -10.55
N TRP A 128 13.03 -7.77 -9.28
CA TRP A 128 13.90 -8.29 -8.21
C TRP A 128 13.77 -9.82 -8.00
N LEU A 129 12.77 -10.48 -8.60
CA LEU A 129 12.62 -11.94 -8.64
C LEU A 129 12.73 -12.51 -10.06
N LEU A 130 13.39 -11.80 -10.99
CA LEU A 130 13.47 -12.20 -12.40
C LEU A 130 14.17 -13.54 -12.58
N ASN A 131 15.23 -13.83 -11.83
CA ASN A 131 16.02 -15.06 -12.01
C ASN A 131 15.53 -16.17 -11.07
N ALA A 132 15.70 -17.43 -11.49
CA ALA A 132 15.33 -18.60 -10.69
C ALA A 132 16.07 -18.72 -9.34
N ASN A 133 17.25 -18.08 -9.20
CA ASN A 133 18.01 -18.06 -7.96
C ASN A 133 17.65 -16.89 -7.03
N ASP A 134 16.88 -15.92 -7.52
CA ASP A 134 16.43 -14.81 -6.69
C ASP A 134 15.43 -15.33 -5.65
N THR A 135 15.65 -14.99 -4.40
CA THR A 135 14.82 -15.46 -3.28
C THR A 135 14.61 -14.39 -2.23
N ASN A 136 13.51 -14.49 -1.51
CA ASN A 136 13.15 -13.62 -0.40
C ASN A 136 12.19 -14.39 0.52
N TRP A 137 12.05 -13.98 1.77
CA TRP A 137 11.11 -14.60 2.71
C TRP A 137 9.65 -14.59 2.21
N ARG A 138 9.28 -13.62 1.35
CA ARG A 138 7.94 -13.52 0.73
C ARG A 138 7.64 -14.65 -0.26
N VAL A 139 8.66 -15.33 -0.78
CA VAL A 139 8.48 -16.46 -1.71
C VAL A 139 7.86 -17.68 -1.00
N ALA A 140 8.17 -17.85 0.29
CA ALA A 140 7.63 -18.95 1.08
C ALA A 140 6.22 -18.62 1.58
N GLU A 141 5.24 -19.45 1.22
CA GLU A 141 3.83 -19.28 1.60
C GLU A 141 3.62 -19.19 3.12
N GLN A 142 4.43 -19.93 3.91
CA GLN A 142 4.34 -19.94 5.37
C GLN A 142 4.64 -18.56 6.00
N SER A 143 5.46 -17.75 5.36
CA SER A 143 5.83 -16.40 5.85
C SER A 143 5.13 -15.28 5.08
N GLY A 144 4.90 -15.46 3.78
CA GLY A 144 4.32 -14.45 2.88
C GLY A 144 2.80 -14.51 2.74
N GLY A 145 2.20 -15.71 2.89
CA GLY A 145 0.79 -15.98 2.58
C GLY A 145 0.60 -16.63 1.21
N ALA A 146 -0.64 -16.92 0.85
CA ALA A 146 -1.02 -17.64 -0.37
C ALA A 146 -0.82 -16.83 -1.68
N SER A 147 -0.73 -15.51 -1.60
CA SER A 147 -0.42 -14.61 -2.71
C SER A 147 0.87 -13.88 -2.43
N ARG A 148 1.68 -13.64 -3.47
CA ARG A 148 2.94 -12.91 -3.33
C ARG A 148 2.95 -11.61 -4.13
N ALA A 149 2.99 -11.67 -5.45
CA ALA A 149 3.10 -10.46 -6.26
C ALA A 149 1.88 -9.55 -6.07
N PHE A 150 0.67 -10.11 -6.07
CA PHE A 150 -0.52 -9.31 -5.89
C PHE A 150 -0.64 -8.78 -4.44
N ALA A 151 -0.41 -9.62 -3.43
CA ALA A 151 -0.46 -9.22 -2.03
C ALA A 151 0.66 -8.24 -1.63
N ASP A 152 1.81 -8.25 -2.33
CA ASP A 152 2.93 -7.34 -2.06
C ASP A 152 2.75 -5.99 -2.78
N ILE A 153 2.49 -6.01 -4.10
CA ILE A 153 2.46 -4.79 -4.91
C ILE A 153 1.10 -4.49 -5.56
N GLY A 154 0.30 -5.50 -5.89
CA GLY A 154 -1.03 -5.31 -6.48
C GLY A 154 -2.01 -4.58 -5.56
N ILE A 155 -1.94 -4.83 -4.25
CA ILE A 155 -2.78 -4.14 -3.26
C ILE A 155 -2.53 -2.63 -3.20
N HIS A 156 -1.29 -2.18 -3.38
CA HIS A 156 -0.98 -0.74 -3.50
C HIS A 156 -1.64 -0.12 -4.72
N LEU A 157 -1.62 -0.84 -5.84
CA LEU A 157 -2.23 -0.37 -7.09
C LEU A 157 -3.76 -0.27 -6.96
N CYS A 158 -4.40 -1.29 -6.38
CA CYS A 158 -5.83 -1.27 -6.13
C CYS A 158 -6.23 -0.15 -5.15
N ASP A 159 -5.47 -0.01 -4.06
CA ASP A 159 -5.65 1.05 -3.08
C ASP A 159 -5.59 2.43 -3.73
N LEU A 160 -4.57 2.67 -4.56
CA LEU A 160 -4.38 3.94 -5.24
C LEU A 160 -5.52 4.25 -6.22
N ILE A 161 -5.99 3.25 -6.96
CA ILE A 161 -7.11 3.39 -7.89
C ILE A 161 -8.40 3.75 -7.15
N GLU A 162 -8.74 3.02 -6.09
CA GLU A 162 -9.92 3.31 -5.29
C GLU A 162 -9.81 4.67 -4.59
N PHE A 163 -8.61 5.02 -4.11
CA PHE A 163 -8.33 6.29 -3.45
C PHE A 163 -8.48 7.49 -4.38
N ILE A 164 -7.91 7.43 -5.59
CA ILE A 164 -7.98 8.54 -6.56
C ILE A 164 -9.39 8.67 -7.16
N SER A 165 -9.98 7.53 -7.57
CA SER A 165 -11.26 7.54 -8.28
C SER A 165 -12.46 7.77 -7.35
N GLY A 166 -12.31 7.51 -6.04
CA GLY A 166 -13.42 7.48 -5.09
C GLY A 166 -14.40 6.33 -5.31
N GLN A 167 -14.07 5.36 -6.17
CA GLN A 167 -14.93 4.23 -6.54
C GLN A 167 -14.35 2.91 -6.08
N ARG A 168 -15.19 1.91 -5.85
CA ARG A 168 -14.79 0.58 -5.40
C ARG A 168 -14.79 -0.42 -6.55
N ILE A 169 -13.79 -1.30 -6.57
CA ILE A 169 -13.77 -2.49 -7.43
C ILE A 169 -14.82 -3.48 -6.89
N VAL A 170 -15.88 -3.73 -7.63
CA VAL A 170 -17.00 -4.58 -7.18
C VAL A 170 -17.04 -5.95 -7.84
N LYS A 171 -16.30 -6.13 -8.94
CA LYS A 171 -16.23 -7.41 -9.67
C LYS A 171 -14.91 -7.48 -10.42
N LEU A 172 -14.29 -8.65 -10.47
CA LEU A 172 -13.05 -8.86 -11.21
C LEU A 172 -12.95 -10.25 -11.84
N VAL A 173 -12.07 -10.35 -12.86
CA VAL A 173 -11.53 -11.60 -13.37
C VAL A 173 -10.01 -11.47 -13.43
N ALA A 174 -9.29 -12.53 -13.05
CA ALA A 174 -7.84 -12.53 -12.96
C ALA A 174 -7.20 -13.80 -13.52
N THR A 175 -5.96 -13.63 -13.99
CA THR A 175 -5.00 -14.71 -14.19
C THR A 175 -3.77 -14.46 -13.36
N ILE A 176 -3.17 -15.51 -12.85
CA ILE A 176 -1.90 -15.46 -12.11
C ILE A 176 -0.94 -16.49 -12.69
N ASP A 177 0.36 -16.18 -12.71
CA ASP A 177 1.37 -17.08 -13.20
C ASP A 177 2.60 -17.09 -12.30
N THR A 178 3.25 -18.27 -12.22
CA THR A 178 4.50 -18.49 -11.50
C THR A 178 5.60 -18.78 -12.54
N ALA A 179 6.48 -17.80 -12.76
CA ALA A 179 7.54 -17.90 -13.77
C ALA A 179 8.57 -19.00 -13.44
N HIS A 180 8.84 -19.20 -12.15
CA HIS A 180 9.77 -20.23 -11.68
C HIS A 180 9.11 -21.09 -10.61
N ALA A 181 8.73 -22.31 -10.97
CA ALA A 181 8.14 -23.29 -10.04
C ALA A 181 9.11 -23.73 -8.92
N THR A 182 10.40 -23.41 -9.06
CA THR A 182 11.44 -23.68 -8.07
C THR A 182 12.39 -22.49 -8.02
N ARG A 183 12.68 -21.99 -6.80
CA ARG A 183 13.66 -20.94 -6.54
C ARG A 183 14.66 -21.40 -5.50
N ALA A 184 15.98 -21.26 -5.77
CA ALA A 184 17.04 -21.75 -4.88
C ALA A 184 16.76 -23.16 -4.30
N SER A 185 16.30 -24.09 -5.15
CA SER A 185 15.92 -25.48 -4.81
C SER A 185 14.65 -25.63 -3.95
N GLN A 186 13.90 -24.56 -3.67
CA GLN A 186 12.63 -24.63 -2.95
C GLN A 186 11.46 -24.53 -3.94
N LYS A 187 10.42 -25.35 -3.75
CA LYS A 187 9.18 -25.27 -4.52
C LYS A 187 8.44 -23.99 -4.20
N VAL A 188 7.94 -23.31 -5.23
CA VAL A 188 7.18 -22.07 -5.14
C VAL A 188 5.74 -22.32 -5.57
N SER A 189 4.76 -21.92 -4.74
CA SER A 189 3.33 -22.01 -5.02
C SER A 189 2.69 -20.64 -5.28
N THR A 190 3.39 -19.56 -4.92
CA THR A 190 2.88 -18.18 -5.04
C THR A 190 3.20 -17.58 -6.42
N GLU A 191 2.35 -16.69 -6.88
CA GLU A 191 2.47 -16.07 -8.20
C GLU A 191 3.59 -15.02 -8.27
N ASP A 192 4.25 -14.94 -9.43
CA ASP A 192 5.21 -13.89 -9.80
C ASP A 192 4.52 -12.71 -10.51
N LEU A 193 3.37 -12.97 -11.13
CA LEU A 193 2.60 -11.95 -11.85
C LEU A 193 1.10 -12.22 -11.77
N ALA A 194 0.33 -11.15 -11.93
CA ALA A 194 -1.13 -11.18 -12.03
C ALA A 194 -1.61 -10.19 -13.09
N MET A 195 -2.63 -10.59 -13.88
CA MET A 195 -3.38 -9.70 -14.76
C MET A 195 -4.84 -9.69 -14.30
N VAL A 196 -5.42 -8.51 -14.15
CA VAL A 196 -6.77 -8.35 -13.61
C VAL A 196 -7.58 -7.41 -14.50
N LEU A 197 -8.79 -7.82 -14.86
CA LEU A 197 -9.84 -6.93 -15.37
C LEU A 197 -10.90 -6.77 -14.28
N ALA A 198 -11.35 -5.54 -14.05
CA ALA A 198 -12.32 -5.27 -12.99
C ALA A 198 -13.41 -4.27 -13.42
N LYS A 199 -14.47 -4.20 -12.62
CA LYS A 199 -15.56 -3.23 -12.72
C LYS A 199 -15.62 -2.40 -11.45
N LEU A 200 -15.87 -1.10 -11.63
CA LEU A 200 -16.12 -0.15 -10.57
C LEU A 200 -17.61 -0.02 -10.29
N ASP A 201 -17.97 0.32 -9.07
CA ASP A 201 -19.37 0.58 -8.66
C ASP A 201 -19.98 1.79 -9.39
N GLY A 202 -19.17 2.79 -9.76
CA GLY A 202 -19.58 3.91 -10.61
C GLY A 202 -19.68 3.59 -12.11
N GLY A 203 -19.41 2.35 -12.55
CA GLY A 203 -19.61 1.86 -13.93
C GLY A 203 -18.38 1.88 -14.83
N GLY A 204 -17.20 2.26 -14.35
CA GLY A 204 -15.93 2.19 -15.09
C GLY A 204 -15.37 0.77 -15.19
N SER A 205 -14.41 0.60 -16.10
CA SER A 205 -13.63 -0.65 -16.24
C SER A 205 -12.19 -0.44 -15.85
N VAL A 206 -11.54 -1.45 -15.26
CA VAL A 206 -10.15 -1.40 -14.81
C VAL A 206 -9.35 -2.52 -15.46
N SER A 207 -8.11 -2.23 -15.86
CA SER A 207 -7.12 -3.19 -16.35
C SER A 207 -5.84 -3.03 -15.55
N LEU A 208 -5.39 -4.11 -14.90
CA LEU A 208 -4.19 -4.10 -14.05
C LEU A 208 -3.18 -5.14 -14.54
N MET A 209 -1.90 -4.77 -14.45
CA MET A 209 -0.76 -5.66 -14.58
C MET A 209 0.16 -5.52 -13.37
N VAL A 210 0.43 -6.64 -12.71
CA VAL A 210 1.31 -6.73 -11.54
C VAL A 210 2.38 -7.76 -11.82
N SER A 211 3.65 -7.43 -11.66
CA SER A 211 4.75 -8.37 -11.92
C SER A 211 5.98 -8.06 -11.06
N GLN A 212 6.60 -9.11 -10.51
CA GLN A 212 7.90 -9.05 -9.85
C GLN A 212 9.03 -9.65 -10.73
N VAL A 213 8.71 -9.93 -12.00
CA VAL A 213 9.62 -10.55 -13.00
C VAL A 213 9.67 -9.75 -14.29
N ALA A 214 9.36 -8.46 -14.26
CA ALA A 214 9.38 -7.57 -15.41
C ALA A 214 10.77 -6.92 -15.56
N ALA A 215 11.62 -7.50 -16.39
CA ALA A 215 13.01 -7.08 -16.59
C ALA A 215 13.14 -5.57 -16.85
N GLY A 216 14.02 -4.89 -16.11
CA GLY A 216 14.31 -3.47 -16.24
C GLY A 216 13.48 -2.53 -15.37
N HIS A 217 12.33 -2.97 -14.86
CA HIS A 217 11.49 -2.17 -13.93
C HIS A 217 11.95 -2.35 -12.48
N LYS A 218 12.22 -1.25 -11.79
CA LYS A 218 12.66 -1.29 -10.38
C LYS A 218 11.53 -1.05 -9.41
N ASN A 219 10.68 -0.06 -9.69
CA ASN A 219 9.50 0.26 -8.91
C ASN A 219 8.45 0.97 -9.78
N GLY A 220 8.19 0.40 -10.96
CA GLY A 220 7.35 0.99 -12.00
C GLY A 220 5.86 0.88 -11.66
N LEU A 221 5.38 1.74 -10.75
CA LEU A 221 3.95 1.89 -10.47
C LEU A 221 3.41 3.06 -11.29
N SER A 222 2.43 2.79 -12.15
CA SER A 222 1.70 3.84 -12.86
C SER A 222 0.21 3.60 -12.85
N VAL A 223 -0.56 4.70 -12.81
CA VAL A 223 -2.03 4.70 -12.87
C VAL A 223 -2.48 5.77 -13.85
N GLU A 224 -3.35 5.38 -14.80
CA GLU A 224 -3.96 6.29 -15.74
C GLU A 224 -5.50 6.16 -15.70
N LEU A 225 -6.18 7.27 -15.39
CA LEU A 225 -7.63 7.37 -15.33
C LEU A 225 -8.14 8.10 -16.57
N HIS A 226 -9.14 7.56 -17.24
CA HIS A 226 -9.81 8.18 -18.38
C HIS A 226 -11.23 8.56 -18.00
N GLY A 227 -11.53 9.84 -18.04
CA GLY A 227 -12.86 10.40 -17.80
C GLY A 227 -13.51 10.93 -19.05
N THR A 228 -14.73 11.47 -18.90
CA THR A 228 -15.47 12.07 -20.01
C THR A 228 -14.95 13.47 -20.37
N ALA A 229 -14.17 14.13 -19.51
CA ALA A 229 -13.67 15.48 -19.72
C ALA A 229 -12.15 15.53 -19.85
N GLU A 230 -11.43 14.79 -19.03
CA GLU A 230 -9.96 14.69 -19.08
C GLU A 230 -9.47 13.28 -18.74
N SER A 231 -8.18 13.03 -18.95
CA SER A 231 -7.45 11.87 -18.46
C SER A 231 -6.34 12.32 -17.54
N LEU A 232 -6.01 11.49 -16.55
CA LEU A 232 -4.94 11.76 -15.59
C LEU A 232 -3.96 10.60 -15.57
N ARG A 233 -2.64 10.85 -15.57
CA ARG A 233 -1.63 9.80 -15.35
C ARG A 233 -0.63 10.24 -14.31
N PHE A 234 -0.48 9.39 -13.30
CA PHE A 234 0.59 9.43 -12.30
C PHE A 234 1.56 8.28 -12.55
N ASP A 235 2.85 8.56 -12.41
CA ASP A 235 3.94 7.60 -12.49
C ASP A 235 4.87 7.81 -11.29
N GLN A 236 5.06 6.76 -10.50
CA GLN A 236 5.84 6.81 -9.27
C GLN A 236 7.35 7.00 -9.53
N GLU A 237 7.86 6.57 -10.69
CA GLU A 237 9.27 6.80 -11.06
C GLU A 237 9.52 8.25 -11.53
N THR A 238 8.45 9.04 -11.76
CA THR A 238 8.48 10.48 -12.02
C THR A 238 7.47 11.24 -11.15
N PRO A 239 7.54 11.13 -9.80
CA PRO A 239 6.46 11.50 -8.87
C PRO A 239 6.20 13.01 -8.79
N GLU A 240 7.09 13.83 -9.34
CA GLU A 240 7.01 15.29 -9.34
C GLU A 240 6.00 15.85 -10.36
N SER A 241 5.37 15.00 -11.17
CA SER A 241 4.52 15.43 -12.28
C SER A 241 3.21 14.65 -12.34
N LEU A 242 2.17 15.34 -12.85
CA LEU A 242 0.90 14.73 -13.24
C LEU A 242 0.61 15.11 -14.68
N TRP A 243 0.46 14.11 -15.55
CA TRP A 243 0.00 14.34 -16.92
C TRP A 243 -1.53 14.46 -16.95
N ILE A 244 -2.02 15.47 -17.69
CA ILE A 244 -3.43 15.74 -17.88
C ILE A 244 -3.69 15.72 -19.38
N GLY A 245 -4.49 14.77 -19.86
CA GLY A 245 -4.90 14.63 -21.26
C GLY A 245 -6.22 15.32 -21.51
N LEU A 246 -6.26 16.21 -22.49
CA LEU A 246 -7.44 16.90 -22.96
C LEU A 246 -7.58 16.69 -24.47
N GLN A 247 -8.79 16.82 -25.01
CA GLN A 247 -9.05 16.62 -26.44
C GLN A 247 -8.36 17.67 -27.33
N ASP A 248 -8.20 18.88 -26.82
CA ASP A 248 -7.59 20.02 -27.51
C ASP A 248 -6.08 20.19 -27.20
N GLY A 249 -5.52 19.31 -26.39
CA GLY A 249 -4.10 19.30 -26.06
C GLY A 249 -3.83 18.78 -24.67
N SER A 250 -2.70 18.11 -24.48
CA SER A 250 -2.28 17.58 -23.17
C SER A 250 -1.31 18.52 -22.50
N ARG A 251 -1.27 18.48 -21.17
CA ARG A 251 -0.30 19.21 -20.35
C ARG A 251 0.25 18.36 -19.23
N THR A 252 1.45 18.68 -18.78
CA THR A 252 2.02 18.11 -17.55
C THR A 252 2.12 19.23 -16.52
N ILE A 253 1.54 19.03 -15.34
CA ILE A 253 1.73 19.92 -14.21
C ILE A 253 2.83 19.36 -13.31
N MET A 254 3.68 20.27 -12.83
CA MET A 254 4.76 19.93 -11.91
C MET A 254 4.35 20.23 -10.48
N ARG A 255 4.96 19.52 -9.52
CA ARG A 255 4.74 19.79 -8.11
C ARG A 255 5.20 21.22 -7.74
N ASP A 256 4.22 22.02 -7.37
CA ASP A 256 4.41 23.36 -6.83
C ASP A 256 3.28 23.65 -5.85
N ALA A 257 3.62 23.77 -4.56
CA ALA A 257 2.65 23.99 -3.49
C ALA A 257 1.72 25.20 -3.72
N ALA A 258 2.18 26.21 -4.45
CA ALA A 258 1.38 27.41 -4.75
C ALA A 258 0.30 27.15 -5.80
N LEU A 259 0.41 26.09 -6.58
CA LEU A 259 -0.47 25.80 -7.74
C LEU A 259 -1.34 24.55 -7.52
N LEU A 260 -1.03 23.74 -6.53
CA LEU A 260 -1.74 22.49 -6.23
C LEU A 260 -2.95 22.73 -5.31
N SER A 261 -3.86 21.75 -5.31
CA SER A 261 -4.96 21.69 -4.34
C SER A 261 -4.46 21.73 -2.90
N ALA A 262 -5.28 22.14 -1.95
CA ALA A 262 -4.89 22.27 -0.55
C ALA A 262 -4.37 20.94 0.04
N ASP A 263 -5.00 19.80 -0.31
CA ASP A 263 -4.58 18.49 0.18
C ASP A 263 -3.24 18.03 -0.45
N ALA A 264 -2.99 18.35 -1.71
CA ALA A 264 -1.70 18.11 -2.36
C ALA A 264 -0.61 19.03 -1.82
N SER A 265 -0.91 20.30 -1.65
CA SER A 265 0.01 21.31 -1.14
C SER A 265 0.51 21.00 0.29
N ARG A 266 -0.36 20.51 1.19
CA ARG A 266 0.02 20.17 2.58
C ARG A 266 1.08 19.05 2.66
N LEU A 267 1.18 18.21 1.63
CA LEU A 267 2.17 17.12 1.57
C LEU A 267 3.49 17.55 0.94
N THR A 268 3.54 18.74 0.33
CA THR A 268 4.75 19.29 -0.29
C THR A 268 5.65 19.88 0.80
N ALA A 269 6.81 19.28 1.01
CA ALA A 269 7.78 19.68 2.03
C ALA A 269 8.88 20.59 1.49
N LEU A 270 9.27 20.39 0.22
CA LEU A 270 10.38 21.11 -0.41
C LEU A 270 9.86 22.14 -1.44
N PRO A 271 10.61 23.23 -1.69
CA PRO A 271 10.26 24.18 -2.74
C PRO A 271 10.17 23.52 -4.12
N ALA A 272 9.39 24.11 -5.03
CA ALA A 272 9.29 23.66 -6.42
C ALA A 272 10.70 23.49 -7.05
N GLY A 273 10.88 22.42 -7.82
CA GLY A 273 12.15 22.09 -8.45
C GLY A 273 13.16 21.33 -7.57
N HIS A 274 12.86 21.09 -6.29
CA HIS A 274 13.64 20.22 -5.42
C HIS A 274 12.88 18.88 -5.31
N PRO A 275 13.42 17.75 -5.81
CA PRO A 275 12.68 16.52 -5.94
C PRO A 275 12.28 15.92 -4.59
N GLU A 276 11.03 15.46 -4.49
CA GLU A 276 10.47 14.66 -3.42
C GLU A 276 10.11 13.26 -3.96
N GLY A 277 10.08 12.27 -3.08
CA GLY A 277 9.82 10.91 -3.52
C GLY A 277 9.23 10.01 -2.44
N TYR A 278 9.55 8.71 -2.53
CA TYR A 278 9.02 7.67 -1.65
C TYR A 278 9.28 7.94 -0.17
N PHE A 279 10.46 8.45 0.18
CA PHE A 279 10.81 8.76 1.57
C PHE A 279 9.93 9.89 2.12
N ASP A 280 9.72 10.96 1.35
CA ASP A 280 8.89 12.10 1.75
C ASP A 280 7.41 11.69 1.92
N ALA A 281 6.94 10.81 1.05
CA ALA A 281 5.61 10.22 1.15
C ALA A 281 5.46 9.41 2.46
N PHE A 282 6.49 8.64 2.83
CA PHE A 282 6.46 7.88 4.09
C PHE A 282 6.50 8.80 5.32
N VAL A 283 7.32 9.85 5.30
CA VAL A 283 7.35 10.88 6.37
C VAL A 283 5.99 11.55 6.52
N SER A 284 5.33 11.88 5.41
CA SER A 284 4.00 12.49 5.42
C SER A 284 2.93 11.54 5.95
N PHE A 285 2.99 10.25 5.60
CA PHE A 285 2.15 9.21 6.21
C PHE A 285 2.32 9.19 7.73
N MET A 286 3.56 9.18 8.20
CA MET A 286 3.84 9.14 9.64
C MET A 286 3.34 10.36 10.39
N ARG A 287 3.43 11.56 9.79
CA ARG A 287 2.81 12.78 10.37
C ARG A 287 1.30 12.63 10.53
N ASP A 288 0.61 12.11 9.53
CA ASP A 288 -0.83 11.87 9.61
C ASP A 288 -1.17 10.82 10.67
N VAL A 289 -0.34 9.78 10.85
CA VAL A 289 -0.50 8.81 11.95
C VAL A 289 -0.35 9.50 13.31
N GLU A 290 0.67 10.32 13.50
CA GLU A 290 0.90 11.06 14.74
C GLU A 290 -0.26 12.01 15.05
N GLN A 291 -0.75 12.76 14.06
CA GLN A 291 -1.94 13.61 14.19
C GLN A 291 -3.18 12.79 14.61
N ALA A 292 -3.37 11.62 14.01
CA ALA A 292 -4.48 10.73 14.37
C ALA A 292 -4.37 10.22 15.82
N VAL A 293 -3.17 9.89 16.28
CA VAL A 293 -2.90 9.51 17.68
C VAL A 293 -3.19 10.66 18.64
N LEU A 294 -2.99 11.90 18.21
CA LEU A 294 -3.33 13.12 18.97
C LEU A 294 -4.82 13.50 18.90
N GLY A 295 -5.65 12.70 18.20
CA GLY A 295 -7.10 12.89 18.11
C GLY A 295 -7.56 13.69 16.90
N GLU A 296 -6.68 14.04 15.97
CA GLU A 296 -7.05 14.68 14.72
C GLU A 296 -7.58 13.65 13.69
N SER A 297 -8.13 14.14 12.58
CA SER A 297 -8.66 13.31 11.51
C SER A 297 -8.05 13.70 10.16
N PRO A 298 -6.76 13.38 9.93
CA PRO A 298 -6.09 13.74 8.69
C PRO A 298 -6.75 13.07 7.47
N SER A 299 -6.91 13.86 6.40
CA SER A 299 -7.53 13.40 5.17
C SER A 299 -6.73 12.27 4.54
N GLY A 300 -7.42 11.17 4.18
CA GLY A 300 -6.85 10.08 3.40
C GLY A 300 -5.83 9.21 4.15
N LEU A 301 -5.79 9.27 5.48
CA LEU A 301 -5.01 8.32 6.27
C LEU A 301 -5.51 6.90 6.01
N ALA A 302 -4.63 6.03 5.52
CA ALA A 302 -4.93 4.63 5.32
C ALA A 302 -5.00 3.91 6.68
N ARG A 303 -6.17 3.33 6.98
CA ARG A 303 -6.48 2.65 8.23
C ARG A 303 -6.56 1.14 8.03
N PHE A 304 -6.77 0.39 9.12
CA PHE A 304 -6.90 -1.05 9.05
C PHE A 304 -8.07 -1.51 8.18
N GLU A 305 -9.12 -0.70 8.01
CA GLU A 305 -10.20 -0.96 7.06
C GLU A 305 -9.71 -1.03 5.61
N ASP A 306 -8.73 -0.21 5.24
CA ASP A 306 -8.08 -0.29 3.92
C ASP A 306 -7.26 -1.58 3.80
N GLY A 307 -6.66 -2.05 4.92
CA GLY A 307 -6.00 -3.36 4.99
C GLY A 307 -6.96 -4.53 4.83
N VAL A 308 -8.16 -4.45 5.42
CA VAL A 308 -9.26 -5.42 5.18
C VAL A 308 -9.60 -5.45 3.70
N ARG A 309 -9.79 -4.27 3.09
CA ARG A 309 -10.12 -4.15 1.68
C ARG A 309 -9.06 -4.79 0.79
N ALA A 310 -7.79 -4.56 1.08
CA ALA A 310 -6.68 -5.17 0.36
C ALA A 310 -6.68 -6.70 0.44
N ALA A 311 -6.98 -7.26 1.61
CA ALA A 311 -7.09 -8.71 1.79
C ALA A 311 -8.27 -9.30 1.02
N VAL A 312 -9.45 -8.65 1.04
CA VAL A 312 -10.62 -9.04 0.24
C VAL A 312 -10.31 -9.06 -1.25
N LEU A 313 -9.62 -8.03 -1.76
CA LEU A 313 -9.21 -7.98 -3.17
C LEU A 313 -8.22 -9.09 -3.51
N THR A 314 -7.27 -9.38 -2.63
CA THR A 314 -6.30 -10.47 -2.82
C THR A 314 -7.01 -11.84 -2.90
N GLU A 315 -7.93 -12.11 -1.97
CA GLU A 315 -8.74 -13.35 -1.99
C GLU A 315 -9.59 -13.46 -3.26
N ALA A 316 -10.19 -12.35 -3.72
CA ALA A 316 -10.96 -12.33 -4.95
C ALA A 316 -10.12 -12.62 -6.20
N VAL A 317 -8.89 -12.10 -6.27
CA VAL A 317 -7.94 -12.39 -7.36
C VAL A 317 -7.56 -13.87 -7.38
N LEU A 318 -7.19 -14.43 -6.23
CA LEU A 318 -6.86 -15.86 -6.12
C LEU A 318 -8.05 -16.74 -6.49
N LEU A 319 -9.24 -16.42 -5.99
CA LEU A 319 -10.46 -17.16 -6.28
C LEU A 319 -10.81 -17.13 -7.78
N SER A 320 -10.75 -15.94 -8.38
CA SER A 320 -11.01 -15.76 -9.80
C SER A 320 -10.02 -16.53 -10.66
N ALA A 321 -8.74 -16.46 -10.35
CA ALA A 321 -7.70 -17.19 -11.07
C ALA A 321 -7.89 -18.72 -10.97
N ALA A 322 -8.26 -19.23 -9.79
CA ALA A 322 -8.54 -20.65 -9.59
C ALA A 322 -9.78 -21.14 -10.34
N GLN A 323 -10.81 -20.31 -10.47
CA GLN A 323 -12.08 -20.65 -11.13
C GLN A 323 -12.10 -20.30 -12.63
N GLY A 324 -11.19 -19.45 -13.12
CA GLY A 324 -11.19 -18.93 -14.48
C GLY A 324 -12.42 -18.09 -14.84
N THR A 325 -13.03 -17.41 -13.86
CA THR A 325 -14.29 -16.69 -14.04
C THR A 325 -14.34 -15.38 -13.28
N TRP A 326 -15.31 -14.53 -13.63
CA TRP A 326 -15.62 -13.30 -12.90
C TRP A 326 -16.15 -13.61 -11.49
N VAL A 327 -15.63 -12.92 -10.50
CA VAL A 327 -16.06 -13.01 -9.11
C VAL A 327 -16.48 -11.64 -8.58
N ASP A 328 -17.47 -11.61 -7.68
CA ASP A 328 -17.87 -10.40 -6.99
C ASP A 328 -16.91 -10.13 -5.84
N VAL A 329 -16.55 -8.86 -5.64
CA VAL A 329 -15.70 -8.39 -4.54
C VAL A 329 -16.62 -7.83 -3.45
N ARG A 330 -16.75 -8.58 -2.36
CA ARG A 330 -17.68 -8.30 -1.25
C ARG A 330 -16.99 -7.72 -0.02
#